data_ee794fdd846c906d6a62165ed0323ce2
#
_entry.id   ee794fdd846c906d6a62165ed0323ce2
#
_cell.length_a   1.000
_cell.length_b   1.000
_cell.length_c   1.000
_cell.angle_alpha   90.00
_cell.angle_beta   90.00
_cell.angle_gamma   90.00
#
_symmetry.space_group_name_H-M   'P 1'
#
loop_
_entity.id
_entity.type
_entity.pdbx_description
1 polymer ?
#
loop_
_entity_poly.entity_id
_entity_poly.type
_entity_poly.pdbx_seq_one_letter_code
_entity_poly.pdbx_strand_id
1 'polypeptide(L)'
;MIGTVTSYLTDRNYGFIKGEDGKDYFFHGSSLKDKNDINKLREDLILEFEQKATPKGYSAVNIRLLDNNITLKYNVPDTVYISKKDEIKSWEVIEESDWIITGTSRESPDSAKKDLINKANLIGANAIFYTHYYKTTGSEAGTGKGIHHFTIHNYAGRAMNIGKKSPNGKYSAQDLTFINKQASELKDYYRNKNKKFRIYRIIFWLIVILIFIKYFIFVIPIIILIEIFFPMYKEGLWLEKN
;
A
#
# COMPACT_ATOMS: atom_id res chain seq x y z
N MET A 1 3.78 27.07 19.49
CA MET A 1 3.76 25.62 19.14
C MET A 1 2.48 25.31 18.43
N ILE A 2 2.52 24.43 17.42
CA ILE A 2 1.34 23.99 16.68
C ILE A 2 0.88 22.62 17.20
N GLY A 3 -0.41 22.37 17.21
CA GLY A 3 -0.99 21.09 17.57
C GLY A 3 -2.40 20.90 17.02
N THR A 4 -2.91 19.70 17.15
CA THR A 4 -4.23 19.30 16.68
C THR A 4 -5.12 18.92 17.86
N VAL A 5 -6.36 19.39 17.86
CA VAL A 5 -7.36 19.01 18.87
C VAL A 5 -7.68 17.52 18.72
N THR A 6 -7.39 16.72 19.71
CA THR A 6 -7.69 15.28 19.72
C THR A 6 -9.03 14.97 20.35
N SER A 7 -9.49 15.82 21.26
CA SER A 7 -10.83 15.71 21.85
C SER A 7 -11.28 17.06 22.38
N TYR A 8 -12.59 17.36 22.28
CA TYR A 8 -13.19 18.55 22.87
C TYR A 8 -14.57 18.24 23.43
N LEU A 9 -14.73 18.47 24.73
CA LEU A 9 -15.98 18.31 25.46
C LEU A 9 -16.67 19.65 25.58
N THR A 10 -17.62 19.90 24.70
CA THR A 10 -18.36 21.18 24.59
C THR A 10 -19.07 21.54 25.90
N ASP A 11 -19.71 20.56 26.54
CA ASP A 11 -20.46 20.77 27.80
C ASP A 11 -19.60 21.21 28.98
N ARG A 12 -18.33 20.83 28.97
CA ARG A 12 -17.36 21.13 30.03
C ARG A 12 -16.31 22.13 29.58
N ASN A 13 -16.36 22.55 28.33
CA ASN A 13 -15.50 23.56 27.73
C ASN A 13 -13.99 23.29 27.92
N TYR A 14 -13.58 22.01 27.82
CA TYR A 14 -12.17 21.64 27.83
C TYR A 14 -11.88 20.52 26.82
N GLY A 15 -10.59 20.35 26.50
CA GLY A 15 -10.15 19.32 25.58
C GLY A 15 -8.66 19.04 25.70
N PHE A 16 -8.18 18.25 24.74
CA PHE A 16 -6.77 17.90 24.61
C PHE A 16 -6.26 18.25 23.21
N ILE A 17 -5.02 18.72 23.16
CA ILE A 17 -4.30 19.03 21.94
C ILE A 17 -3.08 18.11 21.85
N LYS A 18 -2.88 17.45 20.73
CA LYS A 18 -1.64 16.75 20.41
C LYS A 18 -0.67 17.76 19.80
N GLY A 19 0.41 18.08 20.50
CA GLY A 19 1.46 18.96 20.02
C GLY A 19 2.34 18.30 18.94
N GLU A 20 3.04 19.11 18.15
CA GLU A 20 4.03 18.66 17.16
C GLU A 20 5.20 17.89 17.79
N ASP A 21 5.45 18.10 19.10
CA ASP A 21 6.42 17.35 19.90
C ASP A 21 5.92 15.96 20.36
N GLY A 22 4.69 15.59 19.96
CA GLY A 22 4.05 14.31 20.28
C GLY A 22 3.45 14.23 21.69
N LYS A 23 3.46 15.30 22.50
CA LYS A 23 2.85 15.31 23.82
C LYS A 23 1.39 15.75 23.77
N ASP A 24 0.65 15.37 24.82
CA ASP A 24 -0.73 15.79 25.02
C ASP A 24 -0.78 17.01 25.93
N TYR A 25 -1.54 18.02 25.52
CA TYR A 25 -1.73 19.28 26.22
C TYR A 25 -3.20 19.45 26.60
N PHE A 26 -3.47 19.59 27.87
CA PHE A 26 -4.81 19.97 28.34
C PHE A 26 -5.09 21.42 27.99
N PHE A 27 -6.28 21.73 27.53
CA PHE A 27 -6.74 23.11 27.40
C PHE A 27 -8.17 23.29 27.89
N HIS A 28 -8.45 24.52 28.32
CA HIS A 28 -9.80 24.99 28.62
C HIS A 28 -10.16 26.08 27.61
N GLY A 29 -11.43 26.16 27.19
CA GLY A 29 -11.87 27.14 26.20
C GLY A 29 -11.58 28.62 26.58
N SER A 30 -11.46 28.91 27.89
CA SER A 30 -11.00 30.23 28.36
C SER A 30 -9.55 30.57 27.99
N SER A 31 -8.76 29.59 27.58
CA SER A 31 -7.38 29.78 27.11
C SER A 31 -7.28 30.31 25.67
N LEU A 32 -8.41 30.41 24.96
CA LEU A 32 -8.47 31.05 23.64
C LEU A 32 -8.16 32.54 23.75
N LYS A 33 -7.33 33.04 22.80
CA LYS A 33 -7.07 34.49 22.68
C LYS A 33 -8.31 35.24 22.23
N ASP A 34 -9.03 34.71 21.24
CA ASP A 34 -10.34 35.21 20.82
C ASP A 34 -11.44 34.32 21.37
N LYS A 35 -12.27 34.88 22.27
CA LYS A 35 -13.39 34.13 22.87
C LYS A 35 -14.52 33.81 21.87
N ASN A 36 -14.60 34.51 20.75
CA ASN A 36 -15.57 34.23 19.70
C ASN A 36 -15.28 32.92 18.96
N ASP A 37 -14.04 32.44 19.05
CA ASP A 37 -13.61 31.20 18.42
C ASP A 37 -14.04 29.94 19.21
N ILE A 38 -14.64 30.09 20.38
CA ILE A 38 -15.07 28.96 21.20
C ILE A 38 -16.09 28.07 20.47
N ASN A 39 -16.98 28.67 19.70
CA ASN A 39 -18.00 27.96 18.90
C ASN A 39 -17.42 27.25 17.66
N LYS A 40 -16.17 27.52 17.33
CA LYS A 40 -15.46 26.90 16.21
C LYS A 40 -14.61 25.70 16.66
N LEU A 41 -14.43 25.53 17.99
CA LEU A 41 -13.66 24.42 18.56
C LEU A 41 -14.32 23.08 18.22
N ARG A 42 -13.55 22.19 17.64
CA ARG A 42 -13.92 20.81 17.27
C ARG A 42 -12.69 19.94 17.21
N GLU A 43 -12.87 18.65 17.20
CA GLU A 43 -11.81 17.70 16.93
C GLU A 43 -11.19 17.93 15.55
N ASP A 44 -9.95 17.57 15.38
CA ASP A 44 -9.11 17.74 14.19
C ASP A 44 -8.80 19.21 13.81
N LEU A 45 -9.11 20.17 14.67
CA LEU A 45 -8.77 21.57 14.45
C LEU A 45 -7.29 21.82 14.75
N ILE A 46 -6.61 22.58 13.89
CA ILE A 46 -5.21 22.96 14.10
C ILE A 46 -5.17 24.29 14.83
N LEU A 47 -4.35 24.33 15.89
CA LEU A 47 -4.20 25.46 16.78
C LEU A 47 -2.73 25.83 16.95
N GLU A 48 -2.47 27.12 17.12
CA GLU A 48 -1.24 27.62 17.68
C GLU A 48 -1.45 27.88 19.17
N PHE A 49 -0.53 27.47 20.02
CA PHE A 49 -0.61 27.67 21.46
C PHE A 49 0.75 27.77 22.13
N GLU A 50 0.75 28.29 23.35
CA GLU A 50 1.91 28.30 24.21
C GLU A 50 1.79 27.19 25.25
N GLN A 51 2.88 26.46 25.47
CA GLN A 51 2.92 25.40 26.46
C GLN A 51 3.13 25.98 27.87
N LYS A 52 2.43 25.42 28.85
CA LYS A 52 2.59 25.73 30.27
C LYS A 52 2.71 24.42 31.05
N ALA A 53 3.81 24.27 31.77
CA ALA A 53 3.94 23.15 32.71
C ALA A 53 3.06 23.38 33.94
N THR A 54 2.35 22.35 34.37
CA THR A 54 1.52 22.37 35.57
C THR A 54 1.82 21.12 36.41
N PRO A 55 1.49 21.11 37.71
CA PRO A 55 1.66 19.91 38.57
C PRO A 55 0.92 18.66 38.06
N LYS A 56 -0.08 18.85 37.20
CA LYS A 56 -0.90 17.75 36.60
C LYS A 56 -0.50 17.38 35.18
N GLY A 57 0.60 17.96 34.65
CA GLY A 57 1.05 17.73 33.28
C GLY A 57 1.14 19.02 32.47
N TYR A 58 1.09 18.91 31.16
CA TYR A 58 1.21 20.06 30.26
C TYR A 58 -0.16 20.66 29.93
N SER A 59 -0.24 21.99 29.88
CA SER A 59 -1.44 22.74 29.51
C SER A 59 -1.12 23.67 28.36
N ALA A 60 -2.09 23.88 27.46
CA ALA A 60 -2.03 24.85 26.39
C ALA A 60 -2.71 26.15 26.83
N VAL A 61 -2.03 27.27 26.62
CA VAL A 61 -2.51 28.63 26.92
C VAL A 61 -2.31 29.53 25.70
N ASN A 62 -2.93 30.71 25.68
CA ASN A 62 -2.83 31.68 24.57
C ASN A 62 -3.16 31.06 23.20
N ILE A 63 -4.19 30.23 23.19
CA ILE A 63 -4.57 29.45 22.01
C ILE A 63 -5.16 30.36 20.94
N ARG A 64 -4.67 30.19 19.72
CA ARG A 64 -5.18 30.85 18.51
C ARG A 64 -5.57 29.80 17.48
N LEU A 65 -6.77 29.90 16.92
CA LEU A 65 -7.13 29.09 15.76
C LEU A 65 -6.31 29.53 14.56
N LEU A 66 -5.70 28.58 13.88
CA LEU A 66 -5.08 28.83 12.59
C LEU A 66 -6.18 28.76 11.54
N ASP A 67 -6.18 29.75 10.64
CA ASP A 67 -7.21 29.85 9.59
C ASP A 67 -7.38 28.53 8.85
N ASN A 68 -8.64 28.25 8.46
CA ASN A 68 -9.14 27.00 7.85
C ASN A 68 -8.42 26.54 6.56
N ASN A 69 -7.36 27.21 6.13
CA ASN A 69 -6.55 26.87 4.96
C ASN A 69 -5.40 25.90 5.24
N ILE A 70 -5.16 25.54 6.51
CA ILE A 70 -4.17 24.50 6.82
C ILE A 70 -4.87 23.15 6.68
N THR A 71 -4.77 22.59 5.50
CA THR A 71 -5.21 21.21 5.25
C THR A 71 -4.33 20.27 6.07
N LEU A 72 -4.96 19.51 6.98
CA LEU A 72 -4.25 18.47 7.70
C LEU A 72 -3.61 17.51 6.69
N LYS A 73 -2.30 17.36 6.81
CA LYS A 73 -1.53 16.43 6.01
C LYS A 73 -1.28 15.15 6.80
N TYR A 74 -0.80 14.15 6.11
CA TYR A 74 -0.55 12.83 6.67
C TYR A 74 0.94 12.52 6.68
N ASN A 75 1.39 11.87 7.74
CA ASN A 75 2.62 11.11 7.77
C ASN A 75 2.28 9.66 7.45
N VAL A 76 3.12 9.01 6.66
CA VAL A 76 2.98 7.61 6.26
C VAL A 76 4.02 6.75 6.99
N PRO A 77 3.83 5.43 7.09
CA PRO A 77 4.86 4.54 7.64
C PRO A 77 6.14 4.58 6.79
N ASP A 78 7.29 4.50 7.43
CA ASP A 78 8.61 4.44 6.75
C ASP A 78 8.80 3.17 5.92
N THR A 79 8.11 2.09 6.32
CA THR A 79 8.10 0.79 5.61
C THR A 79 6.68 0.32 5.45
N VAL A 80 6.42 -0.54 4.45
CA VAL A 80 5.07 -1.10 4.23
C VAL A 80 4.57 -1.80 5.49
N TYR A 81 3.47 -1.29 6.04
CA TYR A 81 2.84 -1.85 7.23
C TYR A 81 2.08 -3.14 6.88
N ILE A 82 2.29 -4.21 7.64
CA ILE A 82 1.66 -5.50 7.39
C ILE A 82 0.82 -5.91 8.60
N SER A 83 -0.46 -6.19 8.37
CA SER A 83 -1.37 -6.70 9.40
C SER A 83 -2.16 -7.92 8.93
N LYS A 84 -2.45 -8.83 9.87
CA LYS A 84 -3.37 -9.96 9.65
C LYS A 84 -4.83 -9.58 9.87
N LYS A 85 -5.06 -8.48 10.57
CA LYS A 85 -6.37 -7.96 10.96
C LYS A 85 -6.59 -6.57 10.39
N ASP A 86 -7.77 -6.05 10.54
CA ASP A 86 -8.19 -4.69 10.23
C ASP A 86 -7.88 -3.68 11.33
N GLU A 87 -7.48 -4.14 12.51
CA GLU A 87 -7.13 -3.26 13.63
C GLU A 87 -5.85 -2.48 13.37
N ILE A 88 -5.98 -1.17 13.26
CA ILE A 88 -4.89 -0.23 13.09
C ILE A 88 -4.75 0.60 14.35
N LYS A 89 -3.72 0.29 15.14
CA LYS A 89 -3.37 1.17 16.26
C LYS A 89 -2.66 2.41 15.72
N SER A 90 -3.23 3.59 15.96
CA SER A 90 -2.62 4.89 15.65
C SER A 90 -2.54 5.34 14.17
N TRP A 91 -3.07 4.60 13.22
CA TRP A 91 -3.14 4.96 11.81
C TRP A 91 -4.60 5.09 11.36
N GLU A 92 -4.84 5.88 10.32
CA GLU A 92 -6.14 6.03 9.66
C GLU A 92 -6.04 5.42 8.26
N VAL A 93 -7.06 4.67 7.84
CA VAL A 93 -7.16 4.20 6.45
C VAL A 93 -7.58 5.37 5.58
N ILE A 94 -6.76 5.71 4.59
CA ILE A 94 -7.02 6.79 3.64
C ILE A 94 -7.61 6.23 2.36
N GLU A 95 -7.06 5.12 1.88
CA GLU A 95 -7.59 4.39 0.73
C GLU A 95 -7.58 2.89 1.01
N GLU A 96 -8.75 2.28 0.97
CA GLU A 96 -8.91 0.84 0.89
C GLU A 96 -9.03 0.45 -0.58
N SER A 97 -8.09 -0.38 -1.06
CA SER A 97 -8.13 -0.77 -2.46
C SER A 97 -8.95 -2.03 -2.69
N ASP A 98 -9.46 -2.19 -3.92
CA ASP A 98 -10.13 -3.40 -4.39
C ASP A 98 -9.12 -4.54 -4.73
N TRP A 99 -7.82 -4.30 -4.53
CA TRP A 99 -6.78 -5.17 -5.03
C TRP A 99 -6.17 -6.04 -3.95
N ILE A 100 -6.15 -7.35 -4.24
CA ILE A 100 -5.37 -8.32 -3.48
C ILE A 100 -4.05 -8.54 -4.21
N ILE A 101 -2.96 -8.47 -3.48
CA ILE A 101 -1.61 -8.73 -3.98
C ILE A 101 -1.05 -10.01 -3.37
N THR A 102 -0.29 -10.76 -4.17
CA THR A 102 0.32 -12.02 -3.72
C THR A 102 1.82 -12.02 -4.00
N GLY A 103 2.60 -12.17 -2.95
CA GLY A 103 4.04 -12.43 -3.01
C GLY A 103 4.32 -13.93 -3.02
N THR A 104 5.28 -14.36 -3.82
CA THR A 104 5.59 -15.79 -4.02
C THR A 104 7.08 -16.06 -3.97
N SER A 105 7.48 -17.23 -3.42
CA SER A 105 8.87 -17.69 -3.46
C SER A 105 8.95 -19.21 -3.40
N ARG A 106 9.96 -19.78 -4.06
CA ARG A 106 10.34 -21.20 -3.91
C ARG A 106 11.26 -21.43 -2.71
N GLU A 107 11.91 -20.39 -2.21
CA GLU A 107 12.97 -20.50 -1.21
C GLU A 107 12.43 -20.57 0.21
N SER A 108 11.65 -19.57 0.61
CA SER A 108 11.19 -19.46 1.98
C SER A 108 9.92 -18.60 2.11
N PRO A 109 9.19 -18.73 3.25
CA PRO A 109 8.10 -17.81 3.58
C PRO A 109 8.56 -16.35 3.66
N ASP A 110 9.76 -16.09 4.19
CA ASP A 110 10.28 -14.73 4.34
C ASP A 110 10.59 -14.08 2.97
N SER A 111 11.13 -14.86 2.03
CA SER A 111 11.33 -14.41 0.64
C SER A 111 9.99 -14.10 -0.02
N ALA A 112 8.95 -14.91 0.20
CA ALA A 112 7.59 -14.64 -0.31
C ALA A 112 6.98 -13.38 0.30
N LYS A 113 7.19 -13.14 1.60
CA LYS A 113 6.78 -11.91 2.28
C LYS A 113 7.51 -10.68 1.74
N LYS A 114 8.80 -10.80 1.46
CA LYS A 114 9.59 -9.72 0.86
C LYS A 114 9.11 -9.39 -0.56
N ASP A 115 8.77 -10.40 -1.36
CA ASP A 115 8.17 -10.22 -2.68
C ASP A 115 6.80 -9.51 -2.61
N LEU A 116 5.97 -9.85 -1.61
CA LEU A 116 4.71 -9.16 -1.34
C LEU A 116 4.91 -7.66 -1.08
N ILE A 117 5.91 -7.30 -0.24
CA ILE A 117 6.26 -5.90 0.06
C ILE A 117 6.70 -5.17 -1.21
N ASN A 118 7.56 -5.80 -2.02
CA ASN A 118 8.02 -5.21 -3.28
C ASN A 118 6.84 -4.94 -4.23
N LYS A 119 5.88 -5.85 -4.30
CA LYS A 119 4.66 -5.69 -5.13
C LYS A 119 3.72 -4.60 -4.60
N ALA A 120 3.60 -4.44 -3.27
CA ALA A 120 2.88 -3.31 -2.68
C ALA A 120 3.50 -1.97 -3.11
N ASN A 121 4.83 -1.87 -3.03
CA ASN A 121 5.56 -0.67 -3.47
C ASN A 121 5.34 -0.36 -4.96
N LEU A 122 5.23 -1.39 -5.83
CA LEU A 122 4.98 -1.18 -7.27
C LEU A 122 3.63 -0.50 -7.56
N ILE A 123 2.63 -0.72 -6.72
CA ILE A 123 1.32 -0.06 -6.83
C ILE A 123 1.16 1.12 -5.88
N GLY A 124 2.26 1.52 -5.20
CA GLY A 124 2.28 2.66 -4.29
C GLY A 124 1.52 2.46 -2.98
N ALA A 125 1.21 1.22 -2.61
CA ALA A 125 0.58 0.91 -1.34
C ALA A 125 1.60 0.96 -0.20
N ASN A 126 1.26 1.62 0.90
CA ASN A 126 2.08 1.71 2.10
C ASN A 126 1.64 0.76 3.23
N ALA A 127 0.57 -0.01 3.00
CA ALA A 127 0.08 -1.02 3.94
C ALA A 127 -0.54 -2.22 3.22
N ILE A 128 -0.49 -3.38 3.90
CA ILE A 128 -1.10 -4.63 3.43
C ILE A 128 -1.88 -5.23 4.60
N PHE A 129 -3.19 -5.41 4.42
CA PHE A 129 -4.08 -5.95 5.43
C PHE A 129 -4.61 -7.33 5.06
N TYR A 130 -5.19 -8.02 6.05
CA TYR A 130 -5.75 -9.37 5.91
C TYR A 130 -4.73 -10.35 5.37
N THR A 131 -3.46 -10.18 5.77
CA THR A 131 -2.37 -11.01 5.25
C THR A 131 -2.50 -12.44 5.74
N HIS A 132 -2.38 -13.36 4.83
CA HIS A 132 -2.36 -14.80 5.11
C HIS A 132 -1.29 -15.51 4.30
N TYR A 133 -0.73 -16.54 4.90
CA TYR A 133 0.26 -17.41 4.29
C TYR A 133 -0.37 -18.73 3.86
N TYR A 134 0.01 -19.20 2.69
CA TYR A 134 -0.38 -20.53 2.20
C TYR A 134 0.71 -21.13 1.29
N LYS A 135 0.62 -22.43 1.08
CA LYS A 135 1.54 -23.16 0.21
C LYS A 135 0.81 -23.66 -1.01
N THR A 136 1.50 -23.65 -2.15
CA THR A 136 1.07 -24.32 -3.37
C THR A 136 2.19 -25.23 -3.87
N THR A 137 1.86 -26.22 -4.70
CA THR A 137 2.83 -27.13 -5.30
C THR A 137 3.06 -26.73 -6.74
N GLY A 138 4.31 -26.48 -7.08
CA GLY A 138 4.76 -26.35 -8.45
C GLY A 138 5.32 -27.67 -8.96
N SER A 139 5.39 -27.85 -10.27
CA SER A 139 5.99 -29.00 -10.90
C SER A 139 6.80 -28.58 -12.13
N GLU A 140 7.93 -29.24 -12.34
CA GLU A 140 8.77 -29.06 -13.52
C GLU A 140 9.31 -30.41 -14.00
N ALA A 141 9.74 -30.48 -15.27
CA ALA A 141 10.35 -31.68 -15.80
C ALA A 141 11.62 -32.01 -15.03
N GLY A 142 11.74 -33.22 -14.52
CA GLY A 142 12.96 -33.70 -13.86
C GLY A 142 14.10 -33.95 -14.88
N THR A 143 15.30 -34.12 -14.38
CA THR A 143 16.49 -34.44 -15.19
C THR A 143 16.46 -35.85 -15.81
N GLY A 144 15.41 -36.65 -15.53
CA GLY A 144 15.13 -37.99 -16.07
C GLY A 144 13.69 -38.12 -16.55
N LYS A 145 13.11 -39.34 -16.49
CA LYS A 145 11.71 -39.62 -16.90
C LYS A 145 10.66 -39.20 -15.85
N GLY A 146 10.96 -38.29 -14.95
CA GLY A 146 10.06 -37.94 -13.84
C GLY A 146 9.62 -36.47 -13.85
N ILE A 147 8.66 -36.18 -12.96
CA ILE A 147 8.24 -34.81 -12.66
C ILE A 147 8.76 -34.46 -11.26
N HIS A 148 9.48 -33.37 -11.16
CA HIS A 148 9.93 -32.81 -9.88
C HIS A 148 8.86 -31.87 -9.34
N HIS A 149 8.39 -32.13 -8.11
CA HIS A 149 7.45 -31.29 -7.38
C HIS A 149 8.20 -30.44 -6.36
N PHE A 150 7.84 -29.18 -6.27
CA PHE A 150 8.43 -28.25 -5.30
C PHE A 150 7.35 -27.41 -4.63
N THR A 151 7.65 -26.95 -3.41
CA THR A 151 6.77 -26.08 -2.65
C THR A 151 6.95 -24.63 -3.11
N ILE A 152 5.83 -23.93 -3.29
CA ILE A 152 5.79 -22.49 -3.49
C ILE A 152 5.16 -21.88 -2.24
N HIS A 153 5.89 -20.99 -1.59
CA HIS A 153 5.43 -20.20 -0.47
C HIS A 153 4.70 -18.96 -0.99
N ASN A 154 3.51 -18.68 -0.48
CA ASN A 154 2.69 -17.55 -0.90
C ASN A 154 2.26 -16.74 0.32
N TYR A 155 2.31 -15.41 0.20
CA TYR A 155 1.66 -14.47 1.08
C TYR A 155 0.71 -13.61 0.26
N ALA A 156 -0.55 -13.52 0.68
CA ALA A 156 -1.53 -12.66 0.04
C ALA A 156 -2.12 -11.67 1.04
N GLY A 157 -2.55 -10.52 0.56
CA GLY A 157 -3.20 -9.49 1.38
C GLY A 157 -3.75 -8.36 0.54
N ARG A 158 -4.63 -7.55 1.12
CA ARG A 158 -5.25 -6.39 0.48
C ARG A 158 -4.31 -5.19 0.59
N ALA A 159 -4.05 -4.53 -0.52
CA ALA A 159 -3.26 -3.31 -0.57
C ALA A 159 -4.07 -2.13 -0.04
N MET A 160 -3.45 -1.28 0.77
CA MET A 160 -4.10 -0.09 1.35
C MET A 160 -3.11 1.06 1.48
N ASN A 161 -3.65 2.29 1.60
CA ASN A 161 -2.90 3.44 2.06
C ASN A 161 -3.41 3.89 3.42
N ILE A 162 -2.49 4.02 4.35
CA ILE A 162 -2.72 4.49 5.71
C ILE A 162 -1.89 5.73 5.97
N GLY A 163 -2.35 6.56 6.88
CA GLY A 163 -1.65 7.77 7.31
C GLY A 163 -2.04 8.16 8.72
N LYS A 164 -1.24 9.02 9.32
CA LYS A 164 -1.53 9.66 10.59
C LYS A 164 -1.61 11.15 10.35
N LYS A 165 -2.75 11.75 10.68
CA LYS A 165 -2.92 13.19 10.60
C LYS A 165 -1.89 13.92 11.44
N SER A 166 -1.25 14.92 10.86
CA SER A 166 -0.24 15.73 11.51
C SER A 166 -0.21 17.13 10.91
N PRO A 167 -0.05 18.19 11.72
CA PRO A 167 0.18 19.54 11.21
C PRO A 167 1.42 19.64 10.31
N ASN A 168 2.42 18.83 10.61
CA ASN A 168 3.68 18.72 9.86
C ASN A 168 3.71 17.52 8.90
N GLY A 169 2.53 17.00 8.51
CA GLY A 169 2.41 15.90 7.55
C GLY A 169 2.99 16.29 6.19
N LYS A 170 3.50 15.30 5.47
CA LYS A 170 4.12 15.50 4.15
C LYS A 170 3.11 15.37 3.00
N TYR A 171 2.08 14.51 3.17
CA TYR A 171 1.16 14.10 2.11
C TYR A 171 -0.24 14.63 2.36
N SER A 172 -0.92 15.09 1.32
CA SER A 172 -2.37 15.33 1.38
C SER A 172 -3.14 14.00 1.28
N ALA A 173 -4.43 13.99 1.61
CA ALA A 173 -5.26 12.80 1.39
C ALA A 173 -5.28 12.40 -0.09
N GLN A 174 -5.29 13.37 -0.99
CA GLN A 174 -5.28 13.13 -2.44
C GLN A 174 -3.99 12.46 -2.93
N ASP A 175 -2.86 12.78 -2.30
CA ASP A 175 -1.56 12.16 -2.62
C ASP A 175 -1.51 10.67 -2.20
N LEU A 176 -2.47 10.19 -1.43
CA LEU A 176 -2.56 8.84 -0.90
C LEU A 176 -3.77 8.05 -1.44
N THR A 177 -4.52 8.61 -2.40
CA THR A 177 -5.71 7.97 -3.01
C THR A 177 -5.47 7.68 -4.48
N PHE A 178 -4.57 6.73 -4.78
CA PHE A 178 -4.18 6.41 -6.15
C PHE A 178 -3.94 4.91 -6.41
N ILE A 179 -4.02 4.05 -5.39
CA ILE A 179 -3.71 2.61 -5.54
C ILE A 179 -4.59 1.96 -6.61
N ASN A 180 -5.91 2.20 -6.55
CA ASN A 180 -6.85 1.59 -7.49
C ASN A 180 -6.52 1.96 -8.95
N LYS A 181 -6.16 3.22 -9.20
CA LYS A 181 -5.74 3.69 -10.52
C LYS A 181 -4.44 3.04 -10.95
N GLN A 182 -3.42 3.09 -10.11
CA GLN A 182 -2.08 2.59 -10.43
C GLN A 182 -2.06 1.06 -10.62
N ALA A 183 -2.81 0.33 -9.78
CA ALA A 183 -2.97 -1.11 -9.92
C ALA A 183 -3.69 -1.50 -11.21
N SER A 184 -4.74 -0.75 -11.58
CA SER A 184 -5.49 -0.95 -12.82
C SER A 184 -4.59 -0.69 -14.06
N GLU A 185 -3.83 0.41 -14.07
CA GLU A 185 -2.88 0.73 -15.14
C GLU A 185 -1.79 -0.33 -15.27
N LEU A 186 -1.25 -0.80 -14.15
CA LEU A 186 -0.25 -1.87 -14.12
C LEU A 186 -0.81 -3.20 -14.63
N LYS A 187 -2.05 -3.54 -14.24
CA LYS A 187 -2.75 -4.74 -14.76
C LYS A 187 -2.96 -4.68 -16.26
N ASP A 188 -3.38 -3.53 -16.79
CA ASP A 188 -3.56 -3.33 -18.23
C ASP A 188 -2.22 -3.36 -18.98
N TYR A 189 -1.15 -2.81 -18.40
CA TYR A 189 0.19 -2.95 -18.95
C TYR A 189 0.59 -4.42 -19.10
N TYR A 190 0.45 -5.24 -18.05
CA TYR A 190 0.77 -6.66 -18.11
C TYR A 190 -0.14 -7.42 -19.09
N ARG A 191 -1.43 -7.10 -19.11
CA ARG A 191 -2.38 -7.67 -20.05
C ARG A 191 -1.98 -7.41 -21.50
N ASN A 192 -1.59 -6.17 -21.82
CA ASN A 192 -1.14 -5.80 -23.17
C ASN A 192 0.20 -6.45 -23.51
N LYS A 193 1.13 -6.52 -22.57
CA LYS A 193 2.40 -7.21 -22.72
C LYS A 193 2.19 -8.70 -23.02
N ASN A 194 1.36 -9.38 -22.22
CA ASN A 194 1.00 -10.78 -22.43
C ASN A 194 0.30 -11.02 -23.80
N LYS A 195 -0.57 -10.07 -24.21
CA LYS A 195 -1.22 -10.13 -25.55
C LYS A 195 -0.20 -10.05 -26.68
N LYS A 196 0.77 -9.14 -26.59
CA LYS A 196 1.86 -9.02 -27.58
C LYS A 196 2.69 -10.30 -27.65
N PHE A 197 3.11 -10.86 -26.49
CA PHE A 197 3.86 -12.11 -26.45
C PHE A 197 3.06 -13.27 -27.06
N ARG A 198 1.76 -13.37 -26.81
CA ARG A 198 0.90 -14.39 -27.40
C ARG A 198 0.83 -14.26 -28.93
N ILE A 199 0.76 -13.03 -29.45
CA ILE A 199 0.77 -12.76 -30.89
C ILE A 199 2.13 -13.18 -31.49
N TYR A 200 3.25 -12.79 -30.90
CA TYR A 200 4.58 -13.19 -31.37
C TYR A 200 4.76 -14.71 -31.37
N ARG A 201 4.25 -15.40 -30.35
CA ARG A 201 4.25 -16.87 -30.29
C ARG A 201 3.44 -17.49 -31.43
N ILE A 202 2.28 -16.93 -31.78
CA ILE A 202 1.46 -17.40 -32.92
C ILE A 202 2.21 -17.19 -34.23
N ILE A 203 2.76 -15.99 -34.45
CA ILE A 203 3.54 -15.67 -35.69
C ILE A 203 4.73 -16.61 -35.80
N PHE A 204 5.44 -16.84 -34.71
CA PHE A 204 6.58 -17.75 -34.70
C PHE A 204 6.16 -19.18 -35.09
N TRP A 205 5.08 -19.73 -34.56
CA TRP A 205 4.58 -21.06 -34.94
C TRP A 205 4.15 -21.12 -36.39
N LEU A 206 3.58 -20.06 -36.94
CA LEU A 206 3.26 -19.99 -38.38
C LEU A 206 4.53 -20.06 -39.25
N ILE A 207 5.59 -19.35 -38.86
CA ILE A 207 6.88 -19.41 -39.55
C ILE A 207 7.47 -20.81 -39.44
N VAL A 208 7.43 -21.45 -38.27
CA VAL A 208 7.92 -22.83 -38.09
C VAL A 208 7.16 -23.81 -38.97
N ILE A 209 5.83 -23.70 -39.09
CA ILE A 209 5.00 -24.55 -39.96
C ILE A 209 5.40 -24.35 -41.44
N LEU A 210 5.63 -23.09 -41.89
CA LEU A 210 6.07 -22.81 -43.26
C LEU A 210 7.45 -23.42 -43.56
N ILE A 211 8.36 -23.36 -42.58
CA ILE A 211 9.69 -23.98 -42.71
C ILE A 211 9.55 -25.50 -42.69
N PHE A 212 8.65 -26.07 -41.87
CA PHE A 212 8.41 -27.50 -41.83
C PHE A 212 7.89 -28.06 -43.15
N ILE A 213 6.98 -27.36 -43.81
CA ILE A 213 6.46 -27.76 -45.13
C ILE A 213 7.60 -27.82 -46.18
N LYS A 214 8.61 -26.96 -46.04
CA LYS A 214 9.73 -26.87 -47.00
C LYS A 214 10.94 -27.75 -46.62
N TYR A 215 11.18 -27.99 -45.31
CA TYR A 215 12.40 -28.66 -44.83
C TYR A 215 12.13 -29.57 -43.61
N PHE A 216 11.53 -30.71 -43.83
CA PHE A 216 11.09 -31.67 -42.83
C PHE A 216 12.12 -32.05 -41.73
N ILE A 217 13.43 -31.96 -41.98
CA ILE A 217 14.51 -32.44 -41.09
C ILE A 217 14.95 -31.42 -40.03
N PHE A 218 14.69 -30.10 -40.22
CA PHE A 218 15.25 -29.06 -39.35
C PHE A 218 14.31 -28.58 -38.22
N VAL A 219 13.15 -29.17 -38.05
CA VAL A 219 12.07 -28.63 -37.20
C VAL A 219 12.24 -28.95 -35.72
N ILE A 220 12.78 -30.12 -35.36
CA ILE A 220 12.88 -30.59 -33.99
C ILE A 220 13.75 -29.66 -33.11
N PRO A 221 14.93 -29.20 -33.51
CA PRO A 221 15.73 -28.26 -32.71
C PRO A 221 15.07 -26.92 -32.52
N ILE A 222 14.25 -26.47 -33.48
CA ILE A 222 13.55 -25.17 -33.43
C ILE A 222 12.42 -25.21 -32.38
N ILE A 223 11.71 -26.33 -32.24
CA ILE A 223 10.66 -26.50 -31.23
C ILE A 223 11.22 -26.34 -29.81
N ILE A 224 12.39 -26.89 -29.54
CA ILE A 224 13.07 -26.80 -28.23
C ILE A 224 13.47 -25.34 -27.93
N LEU A 225 13.97 -24.60 -28.95
CA LEU A 225 14.33 -23.20 -28.79
C LEU A 225 13.12 -22.30 -28.46
N ILE A 226 11.92 -22.62 -28.90
CA ILE A 226 10.70 -21.85 -28.63
C ILE A 226 10.35 -21.84 -27.16
N GLU A 227 10.36 -22.98 -26.51
CA GLU A 227 10.04 -23.10 -25.09
C GLU A 227 11.06 -22.33 -24.21
N ILE A 228 12.29 -22.19 -24.69
CA ILE A 228 13.36 -21.44 -24.02
C ILE A 228 13.21 -19.93 -24.22
N PHE A 229 12.94 -19.47 -25.46
CA PHE A 229 12.92 -18.04 -25.78
C PHE A 229 11.56 -17.37 -25.57
N PHE A 230 10.46 -18.13 -25.59
CA PHE A 230 9.10 -17.59 -25.40
C PHE A 230 8.36 -18.34 -24.29
N PRO A 231 8.86 -18.31 -23.05
CA PRO A 231 8.11 -18.90 -21.94
C PRO A 231 6.74 -18.22 -21.84
N MET A 232 5.74 -18.98 -21.37
CA MET A 232 4.41 -18.44 -21.18
C MET A 232 4.48 -17.33 -20.11
N TYR A 233 4.35 -16.10 -20.57
CA TYR A 233 4.47 -14.91 -19.74
C TYR A 233 3.28 -14.83 -18.78
N LYS A 234 3.54 -14.97 -17.49
CA LYS A 234 2.53 -14.99 -16.41
C LYS A 234 2.64 -13.79 -15.46
N GLU A 235 3.27 -12.70 -15.90
CA GLU A 235 3.33 -11.49 -15.09
C GLU A 235 1.94 -10.89 -14.87
N GLY A 236 1.71 -10.34 -13.68
CA GLY A 236 0.45 -9.71 -13.30
C GLY A 236 -0.62 -10.64 -12.73
N LEU A 237 -0.38 -11.97 -12.64
CA LEU A 237 -1.29 -12.90 -11.96
C LEU A 237 -1.35 -12.66 -10.43
N TRP A 238 -0.32 -12.01 -9.87
CA TRP A 238 -0.22 -11.64 -8.46
C TRP A 238 -1.14 -10.47 -8.07
N LEU A 239 -1.75 -9.79 -9.06
CA LEU A 239 -2.62 -8.65 -8.90
C LEU A 239 -4.03 -9.01 -9.36
N GLU A 240 -4.93 -9.22 -8.41
CA GLU A 240 -6.31 -9.60 -8.66
C GLU A 240 -7.26 -8.57 -8.06
N LYS A 241 -8.33 -8.25 -8.81
CA LYS A 241 -9.42 -7.42 -8.33
C LYS A 241 -10.40 -8.30 -7.58
N ASN A 242 -10.83 -7.82 -6.40
CA ASN A 242 -11.79 -8.52 -5.54
C ASN A 242 -13.21 -8.33 -6.07
#